data_145f1de32ae38872188351fcdc016320
#
_entry.id   145f1de32ae38872188351fcdc016320
#
_cell.length_a   1.000
_cell.length_b   1.000
_cell.length_c   1.000
_cell.angle_alpha   90.00
_cell.angle_beta   90.00
_cell.angle_gamma   90.00
#
_symmetry.space_group_name_H-M   'P 1'
#
loop_
_entity.id
_entity.type
_entity.pdbx_description
1 polymer ?
#
loop_
_entity_poly.entity_id
_entity_poly.type
_entity_poly.pdbx_seq_one_letter_code
_entity_poly.pdbx_strand_id
1 'polypeptide(L)'
;MHRARSLLLVALAVIGGAVALPLRSSPGEEASPATRATGVVLRGYDAEGNAAWMVTAADGTIQADVGSLASPEIVFYKAGREALRARGETLVSAGNEAVLRGSVVISSDDGYRLETDELVWNQSADLLTSHRVAIASEGVTVDAQEFLYLLNEDRWSVSGGFTATIDRPSLLRVVGKTLEGDGERLVLSGELSIEGEDETYSCERIDYERANEEVRLSGSVRGTLSWATLSADAITLTTAGSEATGVVRVVLEPGFFRGENGA
;
A
#
# COMPACT_ATOMS: atom_id res chain seq x y z
N MET A 1 -16.17 -28.28 5.65
CA MET A 1 -14.73 -27.93 5.61
C MET A 1 -14.05 -28.63 4.45
N HIS A 2 -14.11 -28.07 3.25
CA HIS A 2 -13.42 -28.60 2.07
C HIS A 2 -12.52 -27.49 1.54
N ARG A 3 -11.23 -27.68 1.67
CA ARG A 3 -10.21 -26.82 1.04
C ARG A 3 -10.23 -27.12 -0.45
N ALA A 4 -10.80 -26.22 -1.24
CA ALA A 4 -10.66 -26.22 -2.68
C ALA A 4 -9.21 -25.83 -3.01
N ARG A 5 -8.44 -26.78 -3.54
CA ARG A 5 -7.13 -26.51 -4.15
C ARG A 5 -7.40 -25.85 -5.49
N SER A 6 -7.15 -24.54 -5.57
CA SER A 6 -7.13 -23.83 -6.84
C SER A 6 -5.99 -24.39 -7.69
N LEU A 7 -6.33 -25.17 -8.70
CA LEU A 7 -5.43 -25.56 -9.78
C LEU A 7 -5.27 -24.33 -10.68
N LEU A 8 -4.13 -23.67 -10.57
CA LEU A 8 -3.73 -22.58 -11.46
C LEU A 8 -3.41 -23.18 -12.84
N LEU A 9 -4.37 -23.17 -13.76
CA LEU A 9 -4.16 -23.51 -15.17
C LEU A 9 -3.64 -22.23 -15.86
N VAL A 10 -2.31 -22.11 -15.96
CA VAL A 10 -1.68 -21.11 -16.84
C VAL A 10 -1.89 -21.58 -18.28
N ALA A 11 -2.93 -21.09 -18.90
CA ALA A 11 -3.16 -21.30 -20.33
C ALA A 11 -2.31 -20.28 -21.11
N LEU A 12 -1.12 -20.70 -21.54
CA LEU A 12 -0.30 -19.98 -22.50
C LEU A 12 -0.92 -20.18 -23.90
N ALA A 13 -1.75 -19.25 -24.34
CA ALA A 13 -2.25 -19.27 -25.73
C ALA A 13 -1.14 -18.72 -26.65
N VAL A 14 -0.27 -19.60 -27.12
CA VAL A 14 0.66 -19.32 -28.23
C VAL A 14 -0.11 -19.49 -29.53
N ILE A 15 -0.47 -18.40 -30.19
CA ILE A 15 -0.98 -18.44 -31.57
C ILE A 15 0.23 -18.53 -32.50
N GLY A 16 0.40 -19.66 -33.16
CA GLY A 16 1.22 -19.80 -34.37
C GLY A 16 2.35 -20.81 -34.29
N GLY A 17 2.16 -21.95 -34.99
CA GLY A 17 3.22 -22.79 -35.51
C GLY A 17 3.48 -24.09 -34.75
N ALA A 18 2.81 -25.16 -35.15
CA ALA A 18 3.18 -26.52 -34.77
C ALA A 18 4.55 -26.89 -35.32
N VAL A 19 5.55 -27.12 -34.45
CA VAL A 19 6.78 -27.82 -34.78
C VAL A 19 6.87 -29.06 -33.90
N ALA A 20 6.76 -30.22 -34.52
CA ALA A 20 6.99 -31.49 -33.88
C ALA A 20 8.49 -31.67 -33.59
N LEU A 21 8.84 -31.91 -32.34
CA LEU A 21 10.20 -32.22 -31.91
C LEU A 21 10.30 -33.71 -31.53
N PRO A 22 11.36 -34.40 -31.98
CA PRO A 22 11.61 -35.78 -31.58
C PRO A 22 12.31 -35.82 -30.21
N LEU A 23 11.75 -36.62 -29.30
CA LEU A 23 12.35 -36.98 -28.02
C LEU A 23 13.64 -37.80 -28.25
N ARG A 24 14.78 -37.25 -27.82
CA ARG A 24 15.99 -38.01 -27.52
C ARG A 24 16.65 -37.48 -26.24
N SER A 25 16.63 -38.32 -25.23
CA SER A 25 17.33 -38.17 -23.97
C SER A 25 18.84 -38.45 -24.11
N SER A 26 19.69 -37.56 -23.57
CA SER A 26 21.10 -37.81 -23.19
C SER A 26 21.55 -36.88 -22.11
N PRO A 27 22.38 -37.32 -21.14
CA PRO A 27 22.69 -36.60 -19.91
C PRO A 27 23.84 -35.59 -20.14
N GLY A 28 23.51 -34.40 -20.33
CA GLY A 28 24.35 -33.22 -20.23
C GLY A 28 23.40 -32.11 -19.89
N GLU A 29 23.70 -31.36 -18.88
CA GLU A 29 22.93 -30.22 -18.42
C GLU A 29 22.90 -29.12 -19.48
N GLU A 30 22.20 -29.41 -20.60
CA GLU A 30 21.92 -28.42 -21.62
C GLU A 30 20.90 -27.44 -21.08
N ALA A 31 21.31 -26.18 -20.97
CA ALA A 31 20.42 -25.08 -20.64
C ALA A 31 19.17 -25.16 -21.52
N SER A 32 18.02 -25.32 -20.91
CA SER A 32 16.72 -25.35 -21.61
C SER A 32 16.64 -24.14 -22.56
N PRO A 33 16.30 -24.32 -23.83
CA PRO A 33 16.25 -23.21 -24.77
C PRO A 33 15.21 -22.17 -24.31
N ALA A 34 15.64 -20.92 -24.28
CA ALA A 34 14.75 -19.82 -23.91
C ALA A 34 13.72 -19.59 -25.04
N THR A 35 12.44 -19.62 -24.69
CA THR A 35 11.35 -19.24 -25.60
C THR A 35 11.10 -17.74 -25.50
N ARG A 36 11.08 -17.04 -26.63
CA ARG A 36 10.78 -15.59 -26.70
C ARG A 36 9.37 -15.39 -27.24
N ALA A 37 8.68 -14.39 -26.71
CA ALA A 37 7.37 -13.95 -27.16
C ALA A 37 7.34 -12.41 -27.24
N THR A 38 6.56 -11.87 -28.17
CA THR A 38 6.27 -10.43 -28.30
C THR A 38 4.79 -10.18 -28.14
N GLY A 39 4.40 -9.01 -27.61
CA GLY A 39 2.99 -8.68 -27.38
C GLY A 39 2.33 -9.63 -26.38
N VAL A 40 2.99 -9.86 -25.25
CA VAL A 40 2.54 -10.84 -24.23
C VAL A 40 1.31 -10.32 -23.52
N VAL A 41 0.28 -11.19 -23.40
CA VAL A 41 -0.90 -10.94 -22.57
C VAL A 41 -1.18 -12.20 -21.75
N LEU A 42 -1.11 -12.07 -20.43
CA LEU A 42 -1.44 -13.13 -19.47
C LEU A 42 -2.68 -12.71 -18.68
N ARG A 43 -3.54 -13.65 -18.32
CA ARG A 43 -4.72 -13.40 -17.52
C ARG A 43 -4.89 -14.49 -16.47
N GLY A 44 -5.24 -14.08 -15.25
CA GLY A 44 -5.69 -14.96 -14.19
C GLY A 44 -7.16 -14.71 -13.87
N TYR A 45 -7.80 -15.75 -13.36
CA TYR A 45 -9.22 -15.75 -13.03
C TYR A 45 -9.39 -16.18 -11.57
N ASP A 46 -10.41 -15.64 -10.92
CA ASP A 46 -10.86 -16.08 -9.60
C ASP A 46 -11.60 -17.44 -9.68
N ALA A 47 -12.05 -17.94 -8.53
CA ALA A 47 -12.78 -19.20 -8.45
C ALA A 47 -14.15 -19.17 -9.17
N GLU A 48 -14.71 -17.99 -9.32
CA GLU A 48 -15.99 -17.71 -9.99
C GLU A 48 -15.84 -17.52 -11.50
N GLY A 49 -14.58 -17.45 -11.99
CA GLY A 49 -14.26 -17.29 -13.42
C GLY A 49 -14.21 -15.84 -13.89
N ASN A 50 -14.21 -14.86 -12.97
CA ASN A 50 -14.00 -13.47 -13.33
C ASN A 50 -12.50 -13.18 -13.46
N ALA A 51 -12.13 -12.18 -14.25
CA ALA A 51 -10.75 -11.73 -14.32
C ALA A 51 -10.29 -11.24 -12.95
N ALA A 52 -9.24 -11.85 -12.40
CA ALA A 52 -8.60 -11.43 -11.17
C ALA A 52 -7.42 -10.50 -11.45
N TRP A 53 -6.66 -10.79 -12.52
CA TRP A 53 -5.56 -9.95 -12.94
C TRP A 53 -5.26 -10.12 -14.43
N MET A 54 -4.57 -9.14 -15.00
CA MET A 54 -4.06 -9.17 -16.35
C MET A 54 -2.65 -8.57 -16.38
N VAL A 55 -1.71 -9.24 -17.05
CA VAL A 55 -0.36 -8.73 -17.32
C VAL A 55 -0.22 -8.52 -18.80
N THR A 56 0.25 -7.37 -19.21
CA THR A 56 0.64 -7.06 -20.59
C THR A 56 2.11 -6.66 -20.63
N ALA A 57 2.85 -7.07 -21.66
CA ALA A 57 4.24 -6.68 -21.86
C ALA A 57 4.59 -6.63 -23.34
N ALA A 58 5.58 -5.79 -23.69
CA ALA A 58 6.07 -5.69 -25.07
C ALA A 58 6.75 -7.00 -25.50
N ASP A 59 7.65 -7.50 -24.64
CA ASP A 59 8.47 -8.68 -24.87
C ASP A 59 8.51 -9.58 -23.63
N GLY A 60 8.72 -10.87 -23.85
CA GLY A 60 8.89 -11.85 -22.79
C GLY A 60 9.83 -12.98 -23.16
N THR A 61 10.45 -13.59 -22.15
CA THR A 61 11.25 -14.81 -22.29
C THR A 61 10.83 -15.80 -21.21
N ILE A 62 10.76 -17.08 -21.57
CA ILE A 62 10.53 -18.18 -20.64
C ILE A 62 11.69 -19.14 -20.78
N GLN A 63 12.35 -19.45 -19.66
CA GLN A 63 13.43 -20.43 -19.59
C GLN A 63 13.22 -21.31 -18.37
N ALA A 64 13.06 -22.61 -18.58
CA ALA A 64 12.57 -23.53 -17.56
C ALA A 64 11.25 -23.01 -16.93
N ASP A 65 11.21 -22.81 -15.61
CA ASP A 65 10.02 -22.35 -14.88
C ASP A 65 10.08 -20.84 -14.53
N VAL A 66 11.01 -20.11 -15.16
CA VAL A 66 11.17 -18.66 -14.92
C VAL A 66 10.71 -17.89 -16.15
N GLY A 67 9.74 -17.02 -15.95
CA GLY A 67 9.29 -16.03 -16.92
C GLY A 67 9.90 -14.66 -16.64
N SER A 68 10.32 -13.96 -17.69
CA SER A 68 10.77 -12.56 -17.60
C SER A 68 10.05 -11.73 -18.66
N LEU A 69 9.49 -10.59 -18.26
CA LEU A 69 8.74 -9.67 -19.11
C LEU A 69 9.39 -8.28 -19.07
N ALA A 70 9.47 -7.64 -20.23
CA ALA A 70 9.99 -6.28 -20.36
C ALA A 70 8.84 -5.26 -20.44
N SER A 71 8.99 -4.15 -19.72
CA SER A 71 8.01 -3.06 -19.62
C SER A 71 6.59 -3.56 -19.33
N PRO A 72 6.40 -4.35 -18.26
CA PRO A 72 5.11 -4.94 -17.93
C PRO A 72 4.16 -3.91 -17.34
N GLU A 73 2.87 -4.12 -17.64
CA GLU A 73 1.76 -3.52 -16.91
C GLU A 73 0.91 -4.63 -16.31
N ILE A 74 0.64 -4.57 -15.02
CA ILE A 74 -0.21 -5.49 -14.28
C ILE A 74 -1.47 -4.73 -13.87
N VAL A 75 -2.65 -5.29 -14.18
CA VAL A 75 -3.94 -4.78 -13.72
C VAL A 75 -4.56 -5.83 -12.81
N PHE A 76 -4.90 -5.43 -11.60
CA PHE A 76 -5.65 -6.25 -10.66
C PHE A 76 -7.12 -5.82 -10.67
N TYR A 77 -8.02 -6.79 -10.70
CA TYR A 77 -9.46 -6.59 -10.76
C TYR A 77 -10.12 -7.02 -9.45
N LYS A 78 -11.11 -6.25 -9.02
CA LYS A 78 -11.99 -6.59 -7.89
C LYS A 78 -13.42 -6.39 -8.31
N ALA A 79 -14.26 -7.42 -8.15
CA ALA A 79 -15.66 -7.40 -8.59
C ALA A 79 -15.84 -6.96 -10.06
N GLY A 80 -14.92 -7.36 -10.95
CA GLY A 80 -14.94 -7.04 -12.38
C GLY A 80 -14.52 -5.63 -12.75
N ARG A 81 -14.04 -4.82 -11.80
CA ARG A 81 -13.50 -3.48 -12.02
C ARG A 81 -12.00 -3.48 -11.80
N GLU A 82 -11.28 -2.62 -12.50
CA GLU A 82 -9.89 -2.34 -12.21
C GLU A 82 -9.79 -1.72 -10.80
N ALA A 83 -8.99 -2.35 -9.93
CA ALA A 83 -8.75 -1.87 -8.56
C ALA A 83 -7.36 -1.25 -8.45
N LEU A 84 -6.34 -1.94 -8.99
CA LEU A 84 -4.95 -1.47 -8.98
C LEU A 84 -4.31 -1.68 -10.35
N ARG A 85 -3.39 -0.80 -10.69
CA ARG A 85 -2.53 -0.89 -11.87
C ARG A 85 -1.09 -0.69 -11.45
N ALA A 86 -0.22 -1.67 -11.74
CA ALA A 86 1.21 -1.60 -11.46
C ALA A 86 2.01 -1.61 -12.76
N ARG A 87 3.06 -0.79 -12.84
CA ARG A 87 3.99 -0.71 -13.96
C ARG A 87 5.42 -0.70 -13.46
N GLY A 88 6.34 -1.23 -14.25
CA GLY A 88 7.76 -1.25 -13.95
C GLY A 88 8.57 -1.57 -15.21
N GLU A 89 9.87 -1.72 -15.05
CA GLU A 89 10.78 -2.02 -16.18
C GLU A 89 10.82 -3.51 -16.51
N THR A 90 10.83 -4.36 -15.48
CA THR A 90 10.90 -5.82 -15.64
C THR A 90 10.00 -6.54 -14.64
N LEU A 91 9.39 -7.63 -15.08
CA LEU A 91 8.67 -8.58 -14.21
C LEU A 91 9.34 -9.94 -14.35
N VAL A 92 9.78 -10.51 -13.24
CA VAL A 92 10.32 -11.89 -13.18
C VAL A 92 9.34 -12.73 -12.36
N SER A 93 8.89 -13.84 -12.93
CA SER A 93 7.97 -14.76 -12.26
C SER A 93 8.60 -16.14 -12.15
N ALA A 94 8.56 -16.73 -10.95
CA ALA A 94 9.03 -18.06 -10.64
C ALA A 94 8.08 -18.72 -9.62
N GLY A 95 7.46 -19.82 -9.98
CA GLY A 95 6.45 -20.49 -9.15
C GLY A 95 5.27 -19.58 -8.86
N ASN A 96 4.99 -19.32 -7.58
CA ASN A 96 3.86 -18.48 -7.13
C ASN A 96 4.25 -17.02 -6.86
N GLU A 97 5.48 -16.64 -7.17
CA GLU A 97 5.99 -15.30 -6.91
C GLU A 97 6.31 -14.59 -8.23
N ALA A 98 5.95 -13.32 -8.28
CA ALA A 98 6.32 -12.43 -9.35
C ALA A 98 6.93 -11.14 -8.75
N VAL A 99 8.07 -10.73 -9.28
CA VAL A 99 8.82 -9.57 -8.80
C VAL A 99 8.88 -8.52 -9.91
N LEU A 100 8.22 -7.40 -9.70
CA LEU A 100 8.24 -6.24 -10.57
C LEU A 100 9.34 -5.28 -10.09
N ARG A 101 10.22 -4.85 -11.00
CA ARG A 101 11.38 -4.01 -10.68
C ARG A 101 11.52 -2.83 -11.62
N GLY A 102 12.21 -1.81 -11.12
CA GLY A 102 12.62 -0.61 -11.84
C GLY A 102 11.52 0.43 -11.92
N SER A 103 11.67 1.52 -11.13
CA SER A 103 10.75 2.66 -11.10
C SER A 103 9.27 2.21 -11.02
N VAL A 104 8.99 1.30 -10.09
CA VAL A 104 7.65 0.72 -9.96
C VAL A 104 6.65 1.77 -9.50
N VAL A 105 5.57 1.89 -10.25
CA VAL A 105 4.44 2.77 -9.92
C VAL A 105 3.18 1.94 -9.84
N ILE A 106 2.47 2.05 -8.71
CA ILE A 106 1.15 1.47 -8.51
C ILE A 106 0.15 2.62 -8.40
N SER A 107 -0.98 2.51 -9.09
CA SER A 107 -2.11 3.45 -8.98
C SER A 107 -3.39 2.69 -8.66
N SER A 108 -4.24 3.26 -7.81
CA SER A 108 -5.59 2.78 -7.54
C SER A 108 -6.62 3.64 -8.26
N ASP A 109 -7.83 3.13 -8.42
CA ASP A 109 -8.98 3.87 -8.92
C ASP A 109 -9.45 4.98 -7.94
N ASP A 110 -9.13 4.84 -6.65
CA ASP A 110 -9.40 5.85 -5.61
C ASP A 110 -8.40 7.02 -5.59
N GLY A 111 -7.44 7.06 -6.54
CA GLY A 111 -6.48 8.16 -6.70
C GLY A 111 -5.22 8.06 -5.84
N TYR A 112 -4.95 6.91 -5.23
CA TYR A 112 -3.66 6.66 -4.57
C TYR A 112 -2.60 6.29 -5.60
N ARG A 113 -1.39 6.78 -5.38
CA ARG A 113 -0.20 6.46 -6.15
C ARG A 113 0.91 6.02 -5.19
N LEU A 114 1.47 4.84 -5.43
CA LEU A 114 2.61 4.32 -4.68
C LEU A 114 3.80 4.20 -5.64
N GLU A 115 4.97 4.61 -5.19
CA GLU A 115 6.25 4.49 -5.89
C GLU A 115 7.23 3.67 -5.06
N THR A 116 7.96 2.77 -5.74
CA THR A 116 8.99 1.91 -5.13
C THR A 116 9.97 1.41 -6.19
N ASP A 117 11.08 0.81 -5.78
CA ASP A 117 12.03 0.17 -6.69
C ASP A 117 11.66 -1.27 -7.02
N GLU A 118 10.96 -1.95 -6.10
CA GLU A 118 10.59 -3.36 -6.23
C GLU A 118 9.22 -3.63 -5.59
N LEU A 119 8.39 -4.40 -6.31
CA LEU A 119 7.13 -4.94 -5.80
C LEU A 119 7.15 -6.46 -5.94
N VAL A 120 6.93 -7.17 -4.86
CA VAL A 120 6.76 -8.62 -4.84
C VAL A 120 5.29 -8.97 -4.77
N TRP A 121 4.83 -9.77 -5.71
CA TRP A 121 3.47 -10.30 -5.74
C TRP A 121 3.48 -11.80 -5.47
N ASN A 122 2.93 -12.20 -4.33
CA ASN A 122 2.66 -13.60 -4.02
C ASN A 122 1.26 -13.96 -4.51
N GLN A 123 1.19 -14.68 -5.62
CA GLN A 123 -0.07 -15.03 -6.30
C GLN A 123 -0.96 -15.95 -5.47
N SER A 124 -0.38 -16.87 -4.69
CA SER A 124 -1.15 -17.82 -3.89
C SER A 124 -1.73 -17.23 -2.62
N ALA A 125 -1.14 -16.15 -2.11
CA ALA A 125 -1.58 -15.42 -0.93
C ALA A 125 -2.38 -14.16 -1.28
N ASP A 126 -2.49 -13.80 -2.57
CA ASP A 126 -3.05 -12.53 -3.04
C ASP A 126 -2.45 -11.32 -2.32
N LEU A 127 -1.13 -11.33 -2.20
CA LEU A 127 -0.37 -10.41 -1.37
C LEU A 127 0.65 -9.63 -2.20
N LEU A 128 0.63 -8.31 -2.07
CA LEU A 128 1.66 -7.42 -2.57
C LEU A 128 2.53 -6.95 -1.41
N THR A 129 3.85 -6.99 -1.57
CA THR A 129 4.80 -6.44 -0.59
C THR A 129 5.87 -5.60 -1.27
N SER A 130 6.37 -4.62 -0.55
CA SER A 130 7.46 -3.77 -1.01
C SER A 130 8.25 -3.19 0.17
N HIS A 131 9.47 -2.76 -0.11
CA HIS A 131 10.34 -2.04 0.81
C HIS A 131 10.56 -0.61 0.30
N ARG A 132 10.61 0.36 1.23
CA ARG A 132 10.80 1.79 0.94
C ARG A 132 9.83 2.30 -0.12
N VAL A 133 8.65 2.64 0.34
CA VAL A 133 7.57 3.14 -0.49
C VAL A 133 7.32 4.62 -0.23
N ALA A 134 6.99 5.35 -1.30
CA ALA A 134 6.38 6.65 -1.24
C ALA A 134 4.94 6.53 -1.72
N ILE A 135 3.97 6.91 -0.88
CA ILE A 135 2.54 6.87 -1.20
C ILE A 135 2.05 8.31 -1.29
N ALA A 136 1.32 8.64 -2.32
CA ALA A 136 0.71 9.95 -2.51
C ALA A 136 -0.79 9.82 -2.80
N SER A 137 -1.57 10.71 -2.23
CA SER A 137 -2.97 10.95 -2.53
C SER A 137 -3.23 12.45 -2.44
N GLU A 138 -4.44 12.91 -2.75
CA GLU A 138 -4.77 14.34 -2.73
C GLU A 138 -4.45 14.99 -1.38
N GLY A 139 -3.39 15.80 -1.32
CA GLY A 139 -2.95 16.54 -0.13
C GLY A 139 -2.29 15.68 0.97
N VAL A 140 -1.94 14.41 0.68
CA VAL A 140 -1.26 13.52 1.62
C VAL A 140 -0.11 12.82 0.94
N THR A 141 1.06 12.80 1.58
CA THR A 141 2.20 11.96 1.20
C THR A 141 2.65 11.12 2.39
N VAL A 142 3.06 9.87 2.15
CA VAL A 142 3.57 8.96 3.17
C VAL A 142 4.84 8.31 2.66
N ASP A 143 5.93 8.45 3.41
CA ASP A 143 7.17 7.70 3.22
C ASP A 143 7.24 6.58 4.27
N ALA A 144 7.46 5.34 3.85
CA ALA A 144 7.49 4.19 4.75
C ALA A 144 8.56 3.16 4.37
N GLN A 145 8.96 2.33 5.36
CA GLN A 145 10.00 1.31 5.17
C GLN A 145 9.47 0.03 4.53
N GLU A 146 8.27 -0.39 4.90
CA GLU A 146 7.66 -1.62 4.44
C GLU A 146 6.20 -1.36 4.07
N PHE A 147 5.75 -2.02 3.02
CA PHE A 147 4.36 -1.97 2.55
C PHE A 147 3.85 -3.38 2.31
N LEU A 148 2.61 -3.59 2.68
CA LEU A 148 1.85 -4.81 2.48
C LEU A 148 0.43 -4.46 2.03
N TYR A 149 -0.09 -5.16 1.02
CA TYR A 149 -1.47 -5.05 0.56
C TYR A 149 -2.08 -6.43 0.32
N LEU A 150 -3.19 -6.70 0.97
CA LEU A 150 -4.00 -7.90 0.81
C LEU A 150 -5.10 -7.63 -0.23
N LEU A 151 -4.90 -8.13 -1.45
CA LEU A 151 -5.79 -7.89 -2.60
C LEU A 151 -7.24 -8.32 -2.32
N ASN A 152 -7.43 -9.48 -1.66
CA ASN A 152 -8.74 -10.02 -1.34
C ASN A 152 -9.50 -9.21 -0.29
N GLU A 153 -8.77 -8.66 0.68
CA GLU A 153 -9.35 -7.97 1.84
C GLU A 153 -9.48 -6.47 1.63
N ASP A 154 -8.79 -5.92 0.60
CA ASP A 154 -8.64 -4.50 0.37
C ASP A 154 -8.04 -3.77 1.58
N ARG A 155 -7.09 -4.43 2.21
CA ARG A 155 -6.39 -3.94 3.39
C ARG A 155 -4.93 -3.74 3.07
N TRP A 156 -4.40 -2.64 3.55
CA TRP A 156 -3.00 -2.34 3.41
C TRP A 156 -2.40 -1.90 4.74
N SER A 157 -1.12 -2.09 4.85
CA SER A 157 -0.36 -1.61 6.00
C SER A 157 1.03 -1.15 5.58
N VAL A 158 1.57 -0.20 6.32
CA VAL A 158 2.97 0.14 6.32
C VAL A 158 3.57 -0.10 7.70
N SER A 159 4.81 -0.55 7.75
CA SER A 159 5.51 -0.86 8.98
C SER A 159 6.99 -0.47 8.91
N GLY A 160 7.74 -0.71 10.01
CA GLY A 160 9.14 -0.33 10.10
C GLY A 160 9.39 1.17 10.28
N GLY A 161 8.33 1.96 10.42
CA GLY A 161 8.34 3.42 10.55
C GLY A 161 7.80 4.12 9.32
N PHE A 162 7.05 5.21 9.55
CA PHE A 162 6.54 6.08 8.49
C PHE A 162 6.62 7.56 8.88
N THR A 163 6.66 8.40 7.87
CA THR A 163 6.42 9.84 7.95
C THR A 163 5.30 10.19 6.99
N ALA A 164 4.22 10.76 7.49
CA ALA A 164 3.14 11.30 6.68
C ALA A 164 3.18 12.83 6.72
N THR A 165 2.94 13.46 5.58
CA THR A 165 2.77 14.91 5.45
C THR A 165 1.37 15.16 4.90
N ILE A 166 0.60 16.00 5.59
CA ILE A 166 -0.79 16.34 5.25
C ILE A 166 -0.83 17.84 4.98
N ASP A 167 -1.25 18.23 3.78
CA ASP A 167 -1.33 19.62 3.33
C ASP A 167 -2.80 20.07 3.30
N ARG A 168 -3.45 20.13 4.51
CA ARG A 168 -4.84 20.59 4.68
C ARG A 168 -5.17 20.88 6.14
N PRO A 169 -5.76 21.99 6.42
CA PRO A 169 -5.68 23.35 5.86
C PRO A 169 -4.32 23.98 6.15
N SER A 170 -3.52 23.37 7.00
CA SER A 170 -2.13 23.69 7.34
C SER A 170 -1.27 22.43 7.22
N LEU A 171 0.01 22.63 7.02
CA LEU A 171 0.96 21.51 6.92
C LEU A 171 1.06 20.78 8.26
N LEU A 172 0.71 19.51 8.27
CA LEU A 172 0.90 18.62 9.41
C LEU A 172 1.88 17.51 9.03
N ARG A 173 2.83 17.25 9.91
CA ARG A 173 3.74 16.11 9.81
C ARG A 173 3.42 15.09 10.89
N VAL A 174 3.20 13.84 10.50
CA VAL A 174 2.92 12.74 11.41
C VAL A 174 4.01 11.68 11.27
N VAL A 175 4.60 11.27 12.38
CA VAL A 175 5.61 10.22 12.42
C VAL A 175 5.12 9.11 13.33
N GLY A 176 5.29 7.85 12.92
CA GLY A 176 4.87 6.68 13.69
C GLY A 176 5.55 5.40 13.24
N LYS A 177 5.14 4.26 13.84
CA LYS A 177 5.72 2.93 13.52
C LYS A 177 4.90 2.18 12.50
N THR A 178 3.58 2.19 12.63
CA THR A 178 2.67 1.47 11.73
C THR A 178 1.49 2.34 11.33
N LEU A 179 1.04 2.15 10.10
CA LEU A 179 -0.19 2.73 9.57
C LEU A 179 -0.91 1.62 8.82
N GLU A 180 -2.16 1.37 9.17
CA GLU A 180 -3.01 0.37 8.55
C GLU A 180 -4.28 1.02 8.04
N GLY A 181 -4.80 0.53 6.92
CA GLY A 181 -6.02 1.07 6.35
C GLY A 181 -6.79 0.07 5.53
N ASP A 182 -8.06 0.37 5.41
CA ASP A 182 -9.00 -0.15 4.42
C ASP A 182 -9.75 1.04 3.80
N GLY A 183 -10.77 0.79 3.00
CA GLY A 183 -11.55 1.88 2.37
C GLY A 183 -12.28 2.82 3.34
N GLU A 184 -12.48 2.44 4.60
CA GLU A 184 -13.34 3.14 5.57
C GLU A 184 -12.57 3.69 6.78
N ARG A 185 -11.47 3.04 7.17
CA ARG A 185 -10.74 3.33 8.40
C ARG A 185 -9.23 3.40 8.19
N LEU A 186 -8.57 4.32 8.93
CA LEU A 186 -7.12 4.37 9.08
C LEU A 186 -6.76 4.25 10.57
N VAL A 187 -5.72 3.48 10.85
CA VAL A 187 -5.18 3.29 12.19
C VAL A 187 -3.68 3.55 12.16
N LEU A 188 -3.23 4.54 12.90
CA LEU A 188 -1.82 4.84 13.11
C LEU A 188 -1.43 4.39 14.51
N SER A 189 -0.26 3.80 14.68
CA SER A 189 0.18 3.37 16.01
C SER A 189 1.70 3.40 16.19
N GLY A 190 2.12 3.37 17.47
CA GLY A 190 3.50 3.26 17.91
C GLY A 190 4.23 4.57 18.04
N GLU A 191 4.11 5.23 19.21
CA GLU A 191 4.82 6.48 19.57
C GLU A 191 4.65 7.56 18.51
N LEU A 192 3.40 7.97 18.31
CA LEU A 192 3.05 8.96 17.30
C LEU A 192 3.47 10.37 17.74
N SER A 193 4.07 11.10 16.81
CA SER A 193 4.33 12.54 16.91
C SER A 193 3.60 13.24 15.76
N ILE A 194 2.85 14.29 16.10
CA ILE A 194 2.15 15.16 15.15
C ILE A 194 2.71 16.56 15.33
N GLU A 195 3.24 17.13 14.28
CA GLU A 195 3.85 18.47 14.27
C GLU A 195 3.10 19.36 13.27
N GLY A 196 2.52 20.43 13.78
CA GLY A 196 1.94 21.52 13.00
C GLY A 196 2.77 22.79 13.13
N GLU A 197 2.27 23.92 12.60
CA GLU A 197 2.96 25.21 12.64
C GLU A 197 3.11 25.74 14.07
N ASP A 198 2.05 25.70 14.86
CA ASP A 198 1.99 26.25 16.22
C ASP A 198 1.62 25.20 17.28
N GLU A 199 1.61 23.93 16.92
CA GLU A 199 1.14 22.86 17.79
C GLU A 199 1.90 21.56 17.58
N THR A 200 2.07 20.82 18.66
CA THR A 200 2.60 19.46 18.62
C THR A 200 1.74 18.55 19.48
N TYR A 201 1.52 17.32 19.01
CA TYR A 201 0.86 16.29 19.79
C TYR A 201 1.69 15.02 19.80
N SER A 202 1.54 14.24 20.88
CA SER A 202 2.04 12.87 20.96
C SER A 202 0.97 11.96 21.54
N CYS A 203 0.90 10.72 21.02
CA CYS A 203 -0.02 9.71 21.49
C CYS A 203 0.48 8.31 21.05
N GLU A 204 -0.18 7.25 21.50
CA GLU A 204 0.19 5.88 21.12
C GLU A 204 -0.58 5.40 19.89
N ARG A 205 -1.79 5.97 19.67
CA ARG A 205 -2.70 5.53 18.62
C ARG A 205 -3.59 6.67 18.11
N ILE A 206 -3.80 6.66 16.79
CA ILE A 206 -4.81 7.48 16.11
C ILE A 206 -5.71 6.54 15.33
N ASP A 207 -7.01 6.67 15.53
CA ASP A 207 -8.06 6.05 14.72
C ASP A 207 -8.77 7.13 13.93
N TYR A 208 -8.91 6.94 12.61
CA TYR A 208 -9.69 7.81 11.73
C TYR A 208 -10.81 6.99 11.08
N GLU A 209 -12.04 7.46 11.19
CA GLU A 209 -13.21 6.90 10.52
C GLU A 209 -13.70 7.87 9.44
N ARG A 210 -13.64 7.41 8.18
CA ARG A 210 -14.02 8.23 7.02
C ARG A 210 -15.50 8.63 7.04
N ALA A 211 -16.37 7.71 7.44
CA ALA A 211 -17.83 7.94 7.41
C ALA A 211 -18.30 9.10 8.30
N ASN A 212 -17.59 9.32 9.41
CA ASN A 212 -17.95 10.34 10.42
C ASN A 212 -16.97 11.52 10.40
N GLU A 213 -15.91 11.42 9.59
CA GLU A 213 -14.77 12.36 9.64
C GLU A 213 -14.23 12.52 11.08
N GLU A 214 -14.25 11.42 11.84
CA GLU A 214 -13.83 11.39 13.23
C GLU A 214 -12.37 10.96 13.34
N VAL A 215 -11.58 11.73 14.07
CA VAL A 215 -10.20 11.40 14.45
C VAL A 215 -10.12 11.22 15.95
N ARG A 216 -9.69 10.05 16.41
CA ARG A 216 -9.50 9.77 17.83
C ARG A 216 -8.03 9.50 18.14
N LEU A 217 -7.44 10.36 18.97
CA LEU A 217 -6.13 10.17 19.57
C LEU A 217 -6.31 9.44 20.90
N SER A 218 -5.48 8.45 21.19
CA SER A 218 -5.54 7.69 22.45
C SER A 218 -4.16 7.19 22.88
N GLY A 219 -4.05 6.85 24.19
CA GLY A 219 -2.81 6.44 24.81
C GLY A 219 -1.91 7.60 25.19
N SER A 220 -2.09 8.10 26.42
CA SER A 220 -1.24 9.17 27.00
C SER A 220 -1.08 10.39 26.10
N VAL A 221 -2.21 10.91 25.59
CA VAL A 221 -2.22 12.06 24.68
C VAL A 221 -1.63 13.29 25.37
N ARG A 222 -0.66 13.92 24.73
CA ARG A 222 -0.08 15.19 25.16
C ARG A 222 -0.09 16.15 23.98
N GLY A 223 -0.46 17.39 24.24
CA GLY A 223 -0.45 18.47 23.26
C GLY A 223 0.28 19.68 23.81
N THR A 224 1.06 20.33 22.99
CA THR A 224 1.65 21.65 23.25
C THR A 224 1.15 22.61 22.20
N LEU A 225 0.47 23.64 22.63
CA LEU A 225 -0.09 24.71 21.82
C LEU A 225 0.68 26.00 22.19
N SER A 226 0.68 27.00 21.34
CA SER A 226 1.33 28.30 21.62
C SER A 226 0.85 28.97 22.93
N TRP A 227 -0.33 28.63 23.44
CA TRP A 227 -0.96 29.24 24.61
C TRP A 227 -1.26 28.24 25.75
N ALA A 228 -1.07 26.95 25.56
CA ALA A 228 -1.37 25.93 26.58
C ALA A 228 -0.64 24.61 26.36
N THR A 229 -0.50 23.85 27.43
CA THR A 229 -0.22 22.41 27.34
C THR A 229 -1.44 21.59 27.77
N LEU A 230 -1.69 20.48 27.05
CA LEU A 230 -2.82 19.59 27.27
C LEU A 230 -2.32 18.18 27.53
N SER A 231 -2.93 17.48 28.48
CA SER A 231 -2.83 16.01 28.57
C SER A 231 -4.19 15.38 28.82
N ALA A 232 -4.43 14.22 28.19
CA ALA A 232 -5.68 13.48 28.31
C ALA A 232 -5.43 11.99 28.05
N ASP A 233 -6.36 11.12 28.45
CA ASP A 233 -6.30 9.69 28.08
C ASP A 233 -6.69 9.51 26.61
N ALA A 234 -7.66 10.30 26.13
CA ALA A 234 -8.01 10.38 24.72
C ALA A 234 -8.55 11.75 24.33
N ILE A 235 -8.43 12.08 23.03
CA ILE A 235 -9.02 13.25 22.39
C ILE A 235 -9.76 12.77 21.14
N THR A 236 -11.02 13.16 21.00
CA THR A 236 -11.82 12.93 19.80
C THR A 236 -12.02 14.27 19.10
N LEU A 237 -11.71 14.31 17.81
CA LEU A 237 -11.89 15.46 16.93
C LEU A 237 -12.98 15.12 15.92
N THR A 238 -13.94 15.99 15.76
CA THR A 238 -15.02 15.88 14.78
C THR A 238 -15.21 17.22 14.08
N THR A 239 -16.01 17.26 13.04
CA THR A 239 -16.42 18.52 12.37
C THR A 239 -17.18 19.47 13.29
N ALA A 240 -17.80 18.96 14.38
CA ALA A 240 -18.56 19.74 15.37
C ALA A 240 -17.67 20.34 16.49
N GLY A 241 -16.46 19.80 16.68
CA GLY A 241 -15.53 20.25 17.72
C GLY A 241 -14.64 19.13 18.25
N SER A 242 -13.99 19.40 19.38
CA SER A 242 -13.08 18.46 20.05
C SER A 242 -13.56 18.14 21.47
N GLU A 243 -13.40 16.87 21.86
CA GLU A 243 -13.69 16.38 23.21
C GLU A 243 -12.48 15.64 23.78
N ALA A 244 -12.06 16.02 24.99
CA ALA A 244 -11.01 15.32 25.71
C ALA A 244 -11.65 14.47 26.83
N THR A 245 -11.22 13.22 26.97
CA THR A 245 -11.78 12.26 27.94
C THR A 245 -10.72 11.64 28.82
N GLY A 246 -11.14 11.11 29.99
CA GLY A 246 -10.26 10.55 31.00
C GLY A 246 -9.69 11.61 31.96
N VAL A 247 -8.44 11.44 32.37
CA VAL A 247 -7.76 12.44 33.24
C VAL A 247 -7.28 13.58 32.37
N VAL A 248 -8.08 14.65 32.29
CA VAL A 248 -7.76 15.84 31.48
C VAL A 248 -7.06 16.88 32.33
N ARG A 249 -5.91 17.37 31.86
CA ARG A 249 -5.18 18.49 32.46
C ARG A 249 -4.83 19.49 31.38
N VAL A 250 -5.19 20.74 31.61
CA VAL A 250 -4.82 21.90 30.77
C VAL A 250 -4.03 22.87 31.62
N VAL A 251 -2.86 23.26 31.16
CA VAL A 251 -2.03 24.29 31.78
C VAL A 251 -1.88 25.45 30.81
N LEU A 252 -2.40 26.59 31.18
CA LEU A 252 -2.34 27.80 30.36
C LEU A 252 -0.98 28.48 30.54
N GLU A 253 -0.43 28.98 29.45
CA GLU A 253 0.81 29.76 29.49
C GLU A 253 0.59 31.11 30.23
N PRO A 254 1.59 31.66 30.95
CA PRO A 254 1.44 32.84 31.76
C PRO A 254 0.98 34.09 31.00
N GLY A 255 1.13 34.15 29.69
CA GLY A 255 0.68 35.24 28.82
C GLY A 255 -0.79 35.18 28.41
N PHE A 256 -1.45 34.02 28.57
CA PHE A 256 -2.82 33.81 28.06
C PHE A 256 -3.84 34.82 28.65
N PHE A 257 -3.73 35.15 29.93
CA PHE A 257 -4.62 36.11 30.60
C PHE A 257 -4.15 37.56 30.52
N ARG A 258 -2.97 37.79 30.02
CA ARG A 258 -2.51 39.15 29.72
C ARG A 258 -2.99 39.50 28.32
N GLY A 259 -4.31 39.69 28.17
CA GLY A 259 -4.81 40.27 26.94
C GLY A 259 -3.99 41.50 26.61
N GLU A 260 -3.21 41.47 25.55
CA GLU A 260 -2.73 42.65 24.88
C GLU A 260 -3.96 43.40 24.32
N ASN A 261 -4.65 44.10 25.19
CA ASN A 261 -5.38 45.29 24.81
C ASN A 261 -4.31 46.29 24.38
N GLY A 262 -3.69 46.01 23.22
CA GLY A 262 -2.90 46.97 22.50
C GLY A 262 -3.83 48.09 22.06
N ALA A 263 -3.61 49.23 22.62
CA ALA A 263 -4.20 50.50 22.24
C ALA A 263 -3.94 50.84 20.75
#